data_377f4691d2133b97613a696a40fa26ff
#
_entry.id   377f4691d2133b97613a696a40fa26ff
#
_cell.length_a   1.000
_cell.length_b   1.000
_cell.length_c   1.000
_cell.angle_alpha   90.00
_cell.angle_beta   90.00
_cell.angle_gamma   90.00
#
_symmetry.space_group_name_H-M   'P 1'
#
loop_
_entity.id
_entity.type
_entity.pdbx_description
1 polymer ?
#
loop_
_entity_poly.entity_id
_entity_poly.type
_entity_poly.pdbx_seq_one_letter_code
_entity_poly.pdbx_strand_id
1 'polypeptide(L)'
;MEIILLLFLLQIKHCYADFVIQTYKQTVHKGIYRDPIGISHSVDHVWTSMIALLVFSFFYAINPFTIIWLCFAEGILHYHIDFVKVKFGSKDQTKPIFWAQFGLDQLAHQVTYLVMAIFLLNL
;
A
#
# COMPACT_ATOMS: atom_id res chain seq x y z
N MET A 1 -22.24 -5.07 -0.61
CA MET A 1 -21.42 -6.29 -0.48
C MET A 1 -20.06 -6.12 -1.17
N GLU A 2 -20.04 -5.54 -2.37
CA GLU A 2 -18.84 -5.32 -3.21
C GLU A 2 -17.73 -4.56 -2.51
N ILE A 3 -18.05 -3.41 -1.92
CA ILE A 3 -17.05 -2.59 -1.22
C ILE A 3 -16.38 -3.33 -0.06
N ILE A 4 -17.14 -4.17 0.65
CA ILE A 4 -16.61 -4.94 1.78
C ILE A 4 -15.60 -5.97 1.27
N LEU A 5 -15.94 -6.72 0.21
CA LEU A 5 -15.03 -7.69 -0.39
C LEU A 5 -13.76 -7.01 -0.92
N LEU A 6 -13.92 -5.89 -1.64
CA LEU A 6 -12.80 -5.14 -2.19
C LEU A 6 -11.86 -4.65 -1.08
N LEU A 7 -12.39 -3.97 -0.06
CA LEU A 7 -11.59 -3.48 1.05
C LEU A 7 -10.93 -4.63 1.83
N PHE A 8 -11.63 -5.74 2.01
CA PHE A 8 -11.07 -6.93 2.66
C PHE A 8 -9.85 -7.49 1.90
N LEU A 9 -9.95 -7.63 0.58
CA LEU A 9 -8.83 -8.07 -0.27
C LEU A 9 -7.65 -7.09 -0.20
N LEU A 10 -7.91 -5.79 -0.24
CA LEU A 10 -6.88 -4.76 -0.14
C LEU A 10 -6.20 -4.74 1.24
N GLN A 11 -6.94 -5.02 2.33
CA GLN A 11 -6.37 -5.16 3.67
C GLN A 11 -5.47 -6.39 3.79
N ILE A 12 -5.92 -7.55 3.28
CA ILE A 12 -5.11 -8.77 3.30
C ILE A 12 -3.82 -8.58 2.51
N LYS A 13 -3.89 -8.02 1.29
CA LYS A 13 -2.69 -7.79 0.48
C LYS A 13 -1.73 -6.82 1.18
N HIS A 14 -2.25 -5.78 1.83
CA HIS A 14 -1.43 -4.82 2.57
C HIS A 14 -0.69 -5.50 3.73
N CYS A 15 -1.43 -6.24 4.56
CA CYS A 15 -0.84 -7.01 5.65
C CYS A 15 0.25 -7.99 5.12
N TYR A 16 -0.02 -8.67 4.01
CA TYR A 16 0.93 -9.59 3.40
C TYR A 16 2.19 -8.88 2.90
N ALA A 17 2.04 -7.77 2.18
CA ALA A 17 3.16 -7.02 1.61
C ALA A 17 4.03 -6.35 2.67
N ASP A 18 3.43 -5.73 3.71
CA ASP A 18 4.16 -4.99 4.74
C ASP A 18 4.72 -5.85 5.86
N PHE A 19 4.05 -6.96 6.21
CA PHE A 19 4.40 -7.71 7.43
C PHE A 19 4.85 -9.15 7.17
N VAL A 20 4.63 -9.69 5.95
CA VAL A 20 5.00 -11.08 5.64
C VAL A 20 6.18 -11.17 4.69
N ILE A 21 6.14 -10.45 3.56
CA ILE A 21 7.19 -10.55 2.53
C ILE A 21 8.23 -9.43 2.60
N GLN A 22 7.95 -8.34 3.30
CA GLN A 22 8.89 -7.23 3.44
C GLN A 22 10.20 -7.66 4.10
N THR A 23 11.32 -7.39 3.46
CA THR A 23 12.63 -7.69 3.99
C THR A 23 13.16 -6.57 4.89
N TYR A 24 14.06 -6.89 5.82
CA TYR A 24 14.74 -5.88 6.65
C TYR A 24 15.47 -4.83 5.80
N LYS A 25 16.08 -5.22 4.68
CA LYS A 25 16.73 -4.27 3.78
C LYS A 25 15.74 -3.25 3.22
N GLN A 26 14.57 -3.69 2.79
CA GLN A 26 13.51 -2.80 2.31
C GLN A 26 13.07 -1.81 3.40
N THR A 27 12.90 -2.24 4.65
CA THR A 27 12.50 -1.33 5.74
C THR A 27 13.47 -0.18 5.99
N VAL A 28 14.77 -0.42 5.81
CA VAL A 28 15.81 0.61 5.96
C VAL A 28 15.90 1.50 4.71
N HIS A 29 15.91 0.89 3.53
CA HIS A 29 16.13 1.57 2.25
C HIS A 29 14.94 2.43 1.78
N LYS A 30 13.73 2.21 2.29
CA LYS A 30 12.57 3.10 2.06
C LYS A 30 12.87 4.58 2.40
N GLY A 31 13.78 4.85 3.36
CA GLY A 31 14.18 6.21 3.74
C GLY A 31 15.23 6.85 2.82
N ILE A 32 15.69 6.15 1.79
CA ILE A 32 16.67 6.65 0.80
C ILE A 32 15.92 6.89 -0.51
N TYR A 33 15.83 8.15 -0.91
CA TYR A 33 15.06 8.51 -2.11
C TYR A 33 15.69 7.90 -3.38
N ARG A 34 14.85 7.28 -4.21
CA ARG A 34 15.20 6.57 -5.44
C ARG A 34 16.11 5.34 -5.25
N ASP A 35 16.22 4.84 -4.04
CA ASP A 35 16.95 3.60 -3.81
C ASP A 35 16.19 2.39 -4.41
N PRO A 36 16.86 1.54 -5.23
CA PRO A 36 16.21 0.40 -5.87
C PRO A 36 15.58 -0.60 -4.88
N ILE A 37 16.18 -0.79 -3.71
CA ILE A 37 15.65 -1.72 -2.68
C ILE A 37 14.39 -1.11 -2.04
N GLY A 38 14.39 0.21 -1.78
CA GLY A 38 13.20 0.90 -1.30
C GLY A 38 12.06 0.87 -2.32
N ILE A 39 12.39 1.07 -3.62
CA ILE A 39 11.43 0.98 -4.72
C ILE A 39 10.88 -0.44 -4.86
N SER A 40 11.70 -1.49 -4.69
CA SER A 40 11.25 -2.87 -4.82
C SER A 40 10.08 -3.20 -3.87
N HIS A 41 10.05 -2.63 -2.67
CA HIS A 41 8.91 -2.78 -1.76
C HIS A 41 7.60 -2.21 -2.34
N SER A 42 7.65 -1.04 -2.98
CA SER A 42 6.47 -0.48 -3.65
C SER A 42 6.04 -1.33 -4.85
N VAL A 43 6.98 -1.97 -5.53
CA VAL A 43 6.68 -2.95 -6.60
C VAL A 43 5.98 -4.18 -6.02
N ASP A 44 6.37 -4.67 -4.83
CA ASP A 44 5.65 -5.75 -4.14
C ASP A 44 4.19 -5.36 -3.88
N HIS A 45 3.93 -4.09 -3.51
CA HIS A 45 2.56 -3.58 -3.37
C HIS A 45 1.80 -3.53 -4.69
N VAL A 46 2.41 -3.09 -5.78
CA VAL A 46 1.78 -3.10 -7.12
C VAL A 46 1.35 -4.51 -7.51
N TRP A 47 2.23 -5.51 -7.36
CA TRP A 47 1.92 -6.91 -7.69
C TRP A 47 0.83 -7.50 -6.81
N THR A 48 0.90 -7.29 -5.51
CA THR A 48 -0.11 -7.82 -4.57
C THR A 48 -1.46 -7.15 -4.75
N SER A 49 -1.50 -5.85 -5.07
CA SER A 49 -2.73 -5.14 -5.46
C SER A 49 -3.30 -5.66 -6.76
N MET A 50 -2.45 -5.92 -7.75
CA MET A 50 -2.90 -6.49 -9.02
C MET A 50 -3.56 -7.85 -8.81
N ILE A 51 -2.97 -8.71 -7.99
CA ILE A 51 -3.57 -10.01 -7.65
C ILE A 51 -4.91 -9.81 -6.93
N ALA A 52 -4.99 -8.91 -5.93
CA ALA A 52 -6.22 -8.64 -5.20
C ALA A 52 -7.34 -8.14 -6.13
N LEU A 53 -7.04 -7.21 -7.04
CA LEU A 53 -8.02 -6.67 -7.98
C LEU A 53 -8.40 -7.68 -9.08
N LEU A 54 -7.48 -8.53 -9.51
CA LEU A 54 -7.80 -9.64 -10.41
C LEU A 54 -8.74 -10.65 -9.74
N VAL A 55 -8.49 -11.02 -8.47
CA VAL A 55 -9.42 -11.87 -7.72
C VAL A 55 -10.78 -11.21 -7.59
N PHE A 56 -10.83 -9.92 -7.28
CA PHE A 56 -12.09 -9.17 -7.22
C PHE A 56 -12.82 -9.14 -8.57
N SER A 57 -12.09 -9.08 -9.69
CA SER A 57 -12.66 -9.04 -11.04
C SER A 57 -13.39 -10.32 -11.45
N PHE A 58 -13.17 -11.45 -10.77
CA PHE A 58 -13.97 -12.67 -10.98
C PHE A 58 -15.44 -12.51 -10.52
N PHE A 59 -15.68 -11.59 -9.61
CA PHE A 59 -17.01 -11.34 -9.04
C PHE A 59 -17.66 -10.10 -9.63
N TYR A 60 -16.85 -9.11 -10.03
CA TYR A 60 -17.31 -7.79 -10.48
C TYR A 60 -16.51 -7.33 -11.70
N ALA A 61 -17.19 -7.08 -12.80
CA ALA A 61 -16.52 -6.67 -14.05
C ALA A 61 -15.78 -5.34 -13.86
N ILE A 62 -14.48 -5.35 -14.05
CA ILE A 62 -13.62 -4.17 -14.01
C ILE A 62 -12.84 -4.08 -15.32
N ASN A 63 -12.69 -2.85 -15.83
CA ASN A 63 -11.82 -2.60 -16.97
C ASN A 63 -10.35 -2.90 -16.61
N PRO A 64 -9.64 -3.77 -17.35
CA PRO A 64 -8.24 -4.09 -17.08
C PRO A 64 -7.30 -2.88 -17.02
N PHE A 65 -7.53 -1.87 -17.84
CA PHE A 65 -6.74 -0.63 -17.79
C PHE A 65 -6.92 0.13 -16.47
N THR A 66 -8.13 0.09 -15.89
CA THR A 66 -8.40 0.67 -14.57
C THR A 66 -7.61 -0.06 -13.48
N ILE A 67 -7.54 -1.39 -13.53
CA ILE A 67 -6.73 -2.18 -12.59
C ILE A 67 -5.26 -1.76 -12.67
N ILE A 68 -4.68 -1.77 -13.87
CA ILE A 68 -3.27 -1.42 -14.08
C ILE A 68 -2.97 -0.01 -13.54
N TRP A 69 -3.76 0.96 -13.96
CA TRP A 69 -3.59 2.37 -13.57
C TRP A 69 -3.69 2.56 -12.05
N LEU A 70 -4.68 1.96 -11.39
CA LEU A 70 -4.85 2.08 -9.94
C LEU A 70 -3.71 1.41 -9.16
N CYS A 71 -3.23 0.24 -9.61
CA CYS A 71 -2.08 -0.42 -8.99
C CYS A 71 -0.81 0.43 -9.09
N PHE A 72 -0.56 1.06 -10.23
CA PHE A 72 0.58 1.96 -10.38
C PHE A 72 0.44 3.23 -9.53
N ALA A 73 -0.73 3.84 -9.51
CA ALA A 73 -0.99 5.02 -8.68
C ALA A 73 -0.82 4.69 -7.19
N GLU A 74 -1.33 3.55 -6.74
CA GLU A 74 -1.15 3.07 -5.38
C GLU A 74 0.34 2.85 -5.07
N GLY A 75 1.11 2.19 -5.94
CA GLY A 75 2.53 1.97 -5.75
C GLY A 75 3.33 3.28 -5.62
N ILE A 76 3.01 4.30 -6.41
CA ILE A 76 3.63 5.62 -6.32
C ILE A 76 3.30 6.29 -4.97
N LEU A 77 2.03 6.26 -4.56
CA LEU A 77 1.60 6.83 -3.28
C LEU A 77 2.24 6.08 -2.11
N HIS A 78 2.22 4.74 -2.15
CA HIS A 78 2.83 3.87 -1.14
C HIS A 78 4.30 4.21 -0.94
N TYR A 79 5.07 4.32 -2.03
CA TYR A 79 6.47 4.69 -2.00
C TYR A 79 6.72 6.01 -1.27
N HIS A 80 5.93 7.05 -1.56
CA HIS A 80 6.12 8.37 -0.96
C HIS A 80 5.68 8.43 0.50
N ILE A 81 4.60 7.73 0.87
CA ILE A 81 4.15 7.60 2.26
C ILE A 81 5.26 6.97 3.11
N ASP A 82 5.75 5.82 2.67
CA ASP A 82 6.85 5.11 3.33
C ASP A 82 8.13 5.94 3.43
N PHE A 83 8.53 6.59 2.33
CA PHE A 83 9.71 7.43 2.30
C PHE A 83 9.62 8.55 3.35
N VAL A 84 8.51 9.27 3.41
CA VAL A 84 8.31 10.37 4.37
C VAL A 84 8.40 9.84 5.80
N LYS A 85 7.72 8.74 6.11
CA LYS A 85 7.70 8.13 7.43
C LYS A 85 9.10 7.68 7.85
N VAL A 86 9.83 6.95 6.99
CA VAL A 86 11.15 6.41 7.33
C VAL A 86 12.23 7.50 7.34
N LYS A 87 12.15 8.48 6.44
CA LYS A 87 13.12 9.57 6.35
C LYS A 87 13.02 10.56 7.52
N PHE A 88 11.81 10.95 7.88
CA PHE A 88 11.56 12.06 8.81
C PHE A 88 10.97 11.61 10.15
N GLY A 89 10.49 10.36 10.23
CA GLY A 89 9.89 9.83 11.45
C GLY A 89 10.90 9.44 12.52
N SER A 90 10.39 9.34 13.76
CA SER A 90 11.14 8.81 14.88
C SER A 90 11.53 7.35 14.64
N LYS A 91 12.76 6.99 15.00
CA LYS A 91 13.26 5.60 14.96
C LYS A 91 13.24 4.93 16.33
N ASP A 92 12.91 5.68 17.35
CA ASP A 92 12.92 5.22 18.73
C ASP A 92 11.53 4.69 19.11
N GLN A 93 11.39 3.36 19.09
CA GLN A 93 10.16 2.65 19.42
C GLN A 93 9.72 2.81 20.88
N THR A 94 10.58 3.29 21.75
CA THR A 94 10.22 3.56 23.16
C THR A 94 9.42 4.85 23.33
N LYS A 95 9.41 5.71 22.30
CA LYS A 95 8.72 7.01 22.34
C LYS A 95 7.30 6.93 21.77
N PRO A 96 6.31 7.55 22.42
CA PRO A 96 4.93 7.61 21.90
C PRO A 96 4.82 8.19 20.50
N ILE A 97 5.71 9.15 20.13
CA ILE A 97 5.71 9.76 18.80
C ILE A 97 5.99 8.74 17.68
N PHE A 98 6.81 7.72 17.92
CA PHE A 98 7.03 6.64 16.95
C PHE A 98 5.71 5.95 16.60
N TRP A 99 4.92 5.59 17.61
CA TRP A 99 3.65 4.87 17.40
C TRP A 99 2.58 5.75 16.78
N ALA A 100 2.54 7.04 17.12
CA ALA A 100 1.64 7.99 16.47
C ALA A 100 1.97 8.13 14.97
N GLN A 101 3.25 8.26 14.62
CA GLN A 101 3.69 8.34 13.23
C GLN A 101 3.48 7.02 12.47
N PHE A 102 3.67 5.87 13.12
CA PHE A 102 3.36 4.58 12.55
C PHE A 102 1.84 4.45 12.25
N GLY A 103 0.99 4.89 13.19
CA GLY A 103 -0.45 4.91 12.98
C GLY A 103 -0.89 5.82 11.84
N LEU A 104 -0.28 7.01 11.70
CA LEU A 104 -0.55 7.95 10.60
C LEU A 104 -0.11 7.37 9.25
N ASP A 105 1.03 6.71 9.20
CA ASP A 105 1.52 5.99 8.04
C ASP A 105 0.51 4.92 7.58
N GLN A 106 0.07 4.07 8.50
CA GLN A 106 -0.94 3.06 8.20
C GLN A 106 -2.28 3.67 7.77
N LEU A 107 -2.70 4.76 8.42
CA LEU A 107 -3.92 5.49 8.02
C LEU A 107 -3.82 6.03 6.59
N ALA A 108 -2.67 6.58 6.17
CA ALA A 108 -2.48 7.09 4.82
C ALA A 108 -2.63 5.98 3.77
N HIS A 109 -2.09 4.78 4.02
CA HIS A 109 -2.30 3.62 3.16
C HIS A 109 -3.78 3.21 3.10
N GLN A 110 -4.49 3.21 4.24
CA GLN A 110 -5.92 2.88 4.28
C GLN A 110 -6.76 3.90 3.48
N VAL A 111 -6.45 5.19 3.60
CA VAL A 111 -7.11 6.24 2.80
C VAL A 111 -6.87 6.02 1.30
N THR A 112 -5.68 5.59 0.90
CA THR A 112 -5.40 5.24 -0.50
C THR A 112 -6.35 4.14 -0.98
N TYR A 113 -6.59 3.09 -0.18
CA TYR A 113 -7.52 2.01 -0.55
C TYR A 113 -8.99 2.46 -0.61
N LEU A 114 -9.40 3.36 0.28
CA LEU A 114 -10.75 3.97 0.19
C LEU A 114 -10.90 4.76 -1.11
N VAL A 115 -9.91 5.54 -1.50
CA VAL A 115 -9.91 6.28 -2.78
C VAL A 115 -9.96 5.31 -3.97
N MET A 116 -9.17 4.22 -3.95
CA MET A 116 -9.22 3.19 -4.98
C MET A 116 -10.63 2.56 -5.09
N ALA A 117 -11.28 2.28 -3.96
CA ALA A 117 -12.62 1.73 -3.94
C ALA A 117 -13.66 2.69 -4.54
N ILE A 118 -13.55 4.00 -4.24
CA ILE A 118 -14.40 5.03 -4.84
C ILE A 118 -14.28 5.01 -6.37
N PHE A 119 -13.04 4.99 -6.89
CA PHE A 119 -12.81 4.95 -8.35
C PHE A 119 -13.29 3.66 -8.99
N LEU A 120 -13.08 2.51 -8.35
CA LEU A 120 -13.47 1.20 -8.90
C LEU A 120 -14.98 0.99 -8.93
N LEU A 121 -15.68 1.47 -7.91
CA LEU A 121 -17.11 1.26 -7.75
C LEU A 121 -17.95 2.46 -8.21
N ASN A 122 -17.31 3.51 -8.75
CA ASN A 122 -17.96 4.75 -9.19
C ASN A 122 -18.86 5.37 -8.10
N LEU A 123 -18.37 5.39 -6.86
CA LEU A 123 -19.07 5.93 -5.69
C LEU A 123 -18.95 7.45 -5.59
#